data_7fc15931e1638d6a9f962e5d398c3c02
#
_entry.id   7fc15931e1638d6a9f962e5d398c3c02
#
_cell.length_a   1.000
_cell.length_b   1.000
_cell.length_c   1.000
_cell.angle_alpha   90.00
_cell.angle_beta   90.00
_cell.angle_gamma   90.00
#
_symmetry.space_group_name_H-M   'P 1'
#
loop_
_entity.id
_entity.type
_entity.pdbx_description
1 polymer ?
#
loop_
_entity_poly.entity_id
_entity_poly.type
_entity_poly.pdbx_seq_one_letter_code
_entity_poly.pdbx_strand_id
1 'polypeptide(L)'
;LTTGKQNLGLWYKIADIKDYGIWYAKNKMSGGKISNLALCEPIIFIGDFDRNSRANDFFEYNVKQQSDTGNHTCPKIIDLWLDIVESYSDKKIYDPFMGSGTTLIACEKTNRKCYGMELDPHYCDVIIKRWEQFTGKVAKLDGKTKEI
;
A
#
# COMPACT_ATOMS: atom_id res chain seq x y z
N LEU A 1 -6.21 5.31 -1.87
CA LEU A 1 -6.37 5.03 -0.44
C LEU A 1 -7.18 3.75 -0.23
N THR A 2 -6.68 2.81 0.57
CA THR A 2 -7.47 1.66 1.04
C THR A 2 -8.06 1.98 2.40
N THR A 3 -9.35 1.75 2.57
CA THR A 3 -10.05 2.01 3.84
C THR A 3 -10.91 0.82 4.25
N GLY A 4 -11.10 0.63 5.54
CA GLY A 4 -12.08 -0.36 6.02
C GLY A 4 -13.50 0.04 5.60
N LYS A 5 -14.35 -0.95 5.33
CA LYS A 5 -15.75 -0.73 4.88
C LYS A 5 -16.54 0.19 5.82
N GLN A 6 -16.30 0.08 7.13
CA GLN A 6 -16.96 0.91 8.15
C GLN A 6 -16.68 2.41 7.99
N ASN A 7 -15.56 2.76 7.35
CA ASN A 7 -15.14 4.16 7.17
C ASN A 7 -15.58 4.75 5.83
N LEU A 8 -16.11 3.94 4.92
CA LEU A 8 -16.46 4.40 3.57
C LEU A 8 -17.46 5.57 3.59
N GLY A 9 -18.50 5.48 4.42
CA GLY A 9 -19.49 6.55 4.56
C GLY A 9 -18.92 7.85 5.14
N LEU A 10 -17.84 7.77 5.94
CA LEU A 10 -17.13 8.96 6.41
C LEU A 10 -16.35 9.61 5.27
N TRP A 11 -15.65 8.82 4.47
CA TRP A 11 -14.90 9.33 3.32
C TRP A 11 -15.78 10.06 2.31
N TYR A 12 -16.99 9.55 2.02
CA TYR A 12 -17.95 10.25 1.15
C TYR A 12 -18.39 11.62 1.68
N LYS A 13 -18.25 11.86 2.99
CA LYS A 13 -18.60 13.16 3.59
C LYS A 13 -17.47 14.16 3.57
N ILE A 14 -16.22 13.71 3.54
CA ILE A 14 -15.05 14.59 3.73
C ILE A 14 -14.16 14.72 2.51
N ALA A 15 -14.36 13.87 1.50
CA ALA A 15 -13.52 13.86 0.30
C ALA A 15 -14.39 13.83 -0.96
N ASP A 16 -13.92 14.53 -2.00
CA ASP A 16 -14.51 14.47 -3.34
C ASP A 16 -14.01 13.19 -4.04
N ILE A 17 -14.72 12.09 -3.77
CA ILE A 17 -14.38 10.78 -4.33
C ILE A 17 -14.78 10.77 -5.79
N LYS A 18 -13.81 10.59 -6.67
CA LYS A 18 -14.02 10.53 -8.12
C LYS A 18 -14.38 9.14 -8.61
N ASP A 19 -13.81 8.12 -7.95
CA ASP A 19 -14.04 6.73 -8.32
C ASP A 19 -13.66 5.79 -7.17
N TYR A 20 -14.01 4.52 -7.29
CA TYR A 20 -13.62 3.50 -6.34
C TYR A 20 -13.29 2.19 -7.06
N GLY A 21 -12.35 1.44 -6.49
CA GLY A 21 -12.03 0.08 -6.86
C GLY A 21 -12.31 -0.88 -5.71
N ILE A 22 -12.20 -2.16 -5.99
CA ILE A 22 -12.37 -3.22 -4.99
C ILE A 22 -11.16 -4.15 -5.04
N TRP A 23 -10.50 -4.29 -3.89
CA TRP A 23 -9.59 -5.41 -3.68
C TRP A 23 -10.35 -6.61 -3.11
N TYR A 24 -10.33 -7.71 -3.84
CA TYR A 24 -10.94 -8.98 -3.45
C TYR A 24 -9.86 -10.00 -3.10
N ALA A 25 -9.95 -10.61 -1.91
CA ALA A 25 -9.01 -11.61 -1.43
C ALA A 25 -9.76 -12.89 -1.02
N LYS A 26 -9.73 -13.92 -1.86
CA LYS A 26 -10.44 -15.20 -1.65
C LYS A 26 -10.06 -15.92 -0.36
N ASN A 27 -8.81 -15.78 0.06
CA ASN A 27 -8.28 -16.47 1.24
C ASN A 27 -8.27 -15.64 2.52
N LYS A 28 -8.88 -14.45 2.53
CA LYS A 28 -8.99 -13.63 3.72
C LYS A 28 -10.09 -14.18 4.62
N MET A 29 -9.70 -14.73 5.76
CA MET A 29 -10.67 -15.19 6.76
C MET A 29 -11.32 -13.98 7.45
N SER A 30 -12.64 -14.00 7.49
CA SER A 30 -13.43 -12.97 8.17
C SER A 30 -13.71 -13.40 9.61
N GLY A 31 -13.30 -12.60 10.58
CA GLY A 31 -13.77 -12.70 11.98
C GLY A 31 -15.08 -11.95 12.25
N GLY A 32 -15.80 -11.48 11.24
CA GLY A 32 -17.00 -10.65 11.40
C GLY A 32 -18.29 -11.45 11.57
N LYS A 33 -19.20 -10.96 12.41
CA LYS A 33 -20.53 -11.56 12.66
C LYS A 33 -21.48 -11.56 11.46
N ILE A 34 -21.16 -10.88 10.39
CA ILE A 34 -21.94 -10.83 9.16
C ILE A 34 -21.04 -11.31 8.02
N SER A 35 -21.25 -12.56 7.68
CA SER A 35 -20.78 -13.32 6.52
C SER A 35 -19.89 -12.63 5.47
N ASN A 36 -18.86 -13.29 5.01
CA ASN A 36 -18.17 -13.21 3.70
C ASN A 36 -17.79 -11.84 3.11
N LEU A 37 -18.30 -10.73 3.60
CA LEU A 37 -18.00 -9.37 3.13
C LEU A 37 -16.60 -8.86 3.53
N ALA A 38 -15.88 -9.58 4.37
CA ALA A 38 -14.51 -9.24 4.73
C ALA A 38 -13.47 -9.62 3.65
N LEU A 39 -13.91 -10.30 2.60
CA LEU A 39 -13.06 -10.65 1.45
C LEU A 39 -12.74 -9.44 0.56
N CYS A 40 -13.47 -8.33 0.70
CA CYS A 40 -13.28 -7.14 -0.13
C CYS A 40 -12.86 -5.94 0.71
N GLU A 41 -11.89 -5.18 0.22
CA GLU A 41 -11.56 -3.85 0.73
C GLU A 41 -11.79 -2.79 -0.36
N PRO A 42 -12.46 -1.68 -0.06
CA PRO A 42 -12.61 -0.59 -1.02
C PRO A 42 -11.30 0.16 -1.19
N ILE A 43 -11.02 0.56 -2.43
CA ILE A 43 -9.95 1.46 -2.80
C ILE A 43 -10.61 2.74 -3.29
N ILE A 44 -10.30 3.86 -2.66
CA ILE A 44 -10.91 5.15 -2.97
C ILE A 44 -9.93 5.97 -3.81
N PHE A 45 -10.43 6.50 -4.91
CA PHE A 45 -9.71 7.41 -5.80
C PHE A 45 -10.23 8.84 -5.60
N ILE A 46 -9.33 9.76 -5.28
CA ILE A 46 -9.63 11.16 -4.97
C ILE A 46 -8.77 12.04 -5.86
N GLY A 47 -9.38 13.08 -6.46
CA GLY A 47 -8.70 14.01 -7.36
C GLY A 47 -8.68 13.55 -8.81
N ASP A 48 -8.06 14.36 -9.66
CA ASP A 48 -7.93 14.08 -11.07
C ASP A 48 -6.75 13.13 -11.31
N PHE A 49 -6.97 12.11 -12.09
CA PHE A 49 -5.94 11.15 -12.49
C PHE A 49 -6.22 10.62 -13.90
N ASP A 50 -5.15 10.45 -14.65
CA ASP A 50 -5.21 9.75 -15.94
C ASP A 50 -5.12 8.25 -15.70
N ARG A 51 -6.15 7.53 -16.13
CA ARG A 51 -6.06 6.08 -16.24
C ARG A 51 -5.26 5.73 -17.49
N ASN A 52 -4.21 4.95 -17.34
CA ASN A 52 -3.67 4.32 -18.53
C ASN A 52 -4.64 3.21 -19.00
N SER A 53 -4.49 2.78 -20.24
CA SER A 53 -5.40 1.82 -20.90
C SER A 53 -5.52 0.45 -20.20
N ARG A 54 -4.70 0.18 -19.17
CA ARG A 54 -4.71 -1.04 -18.36
C ARG A 54 -5.29 -0.84 -16.97
N ALA A 55 -5.75 0.36 -16.63
CA ALA A 55 -6.32 0.66 -15.33
C ALA A 55 -7.55 -0.21 -15.07
N ASN A 56 -7.53 -0.93 -13.96
CA ASN A 56 -8.60 -1.82 -13.52
C ASN A 56 -9.10 -1.34 -12.16
N ASP A 57 -10.40 -1.39 -11.93
CA ASP A 57 -11.04 -1.05 -10.66
C ASP A 57 -11.34 -2.28 -9.79
N PHE A 58 -11.11 -3.48 -10.33
CA PHE A 58 -11.25 -4.73 -9.61
C PHE A 58 -9.90 -5.46 -9.51
N PHE A 59 -9.44 -5.68 -8.28
CA PHE A 59 -8.16 -6.28 -7.96
C PHE A 59 -8.35 -7.60 -7.22
N GLU A 60 -7.97 -8.71 -7.84
CA GLU A 60 -8.05 -10.03 -7.23
C GLU A 60 -6.67 -10.50 -6.78
N TYR A 61 -6.38 -10.35 -5.48
CA TYR A 61 -5.13 -10.78 -4.87
C TYR A 61 -5.37 -11.45 -3.52
N ASN A 62 -4.82 -12.63 -3.34
CA ASN A 62 -4.89 -13.35 -2.07
C ASN A 62 -3.97 -12.73 -1.01
N VAL A 63 -4.41 -12.72 0.24
CA VAL A 63 -3.56 -12.32 1.36
C VAL A 63 -2.45 -13.34 1.52
N LYS A 64 -1.18 -12.92 1.49
CA LYS A 64 -0.04 -13.77 1.85
C LYS A 64 -0.06 -14.04 3.36
N GLN A 65 0.36 -15.24 3.74
CA GLN A 65 0.47 -15.56 5.16
C GLN A 65 1.56 -14.73 5.83
N GLN A 66 1.41 -14.51 7.13
CA GLN A 66 2.21 -13.60 7.96
C GLN A 66 3.71 -13.97 8.07
N SER A 67 4.13 -15.14 7.58
CA SER A 67 5.50 -15.65 7.63
C SER A 67 6.53 -14.77 6.91
N ASP A 68 6.09 -13.96 5.94
CA ASP A 68 7.01 -13.25 5.05
C ASP A 68 7.28 -11.79 5.43
N THR A 69 6.61 -11.26 6.45
CA THR A 69 6.61 -9.81 6.76
C THR A 69 6.89 -9.46 8.23
N GLY A 70 7.27 -10.43 9.07
CA GLY A 70 7.44 -10.19 10.50
C GLY A 70 6.10 -9.90 11.22
N ASN A 71 6.15 -9.24 12.37
CA ASN A 71 4.98 -8.98 13.24
C ASN A 71 3.99 -7.92 12.74
N HIS A 72 3.92 -7.64 11.43
CA HIS A 72 2.94 -6.67 10.92
C HIS A 72 1.53 -7.26 10.93
N THR A 73 0.59 -6.62 11.61
CA THR A 73 -0.79 -7.11 11.80
C THR A 73 -1.61 -7.19 10.52
N CYS A 74 -1.25 -6.46 9.47
CA CYS A 74 -1.97 -6.48 8.19
C CYS A 74 -1.05 -6.08 7.02
N PRO A 75 -0.12 -6.95 6.59
CA PRO A 75 0.78 -6.62 5.48
C PRO A 75 -0.02 -6.45 4.19
N LYS A 76 0.18 -5.33 3.50
CA LYS A 76 -0.39 -5.13 2.18
C LYS A 76 0.37 -5.95 1.14
N ILE A 77 -0.35 -6.49 0.17
CA ILE A 77 0.20 -7.37 -0.86
C ILE A 77 0.94 -6.53 -1.89
N ILE A 78 2.19 -6.86 -2.15
CA ILE A 78 3.03 -6.12 -3.08
C ILE A 78 2.44 -6.10 -4.50
N ASP A 79 1.86 -7.20 -4.95
CA ASP A 79 1.31 -7.34 -6.30
C ASP A 79 0.12 -6.38 -6.52
N LEU A 80 -0.74 -6.22 -5.51
CA LEU A 80 -1.81 -5.21 -5.51
C LEU A 80 -1.24 -3.79 -5.66
N TRP A 81 -0.18 -3.48 -4.87
CA TRP A 81 0.44 -2.16 -4.93
C TRP A 81 1.19 -1.91 -6.23
N LEU A 82 1.75 -2.93 -6.85
CA LEU A 82 2.34 -2.82 -8.18
C LEU A 82 1.29 -2.42 -9.21
N ASP A 83 0.15 -3.11 -9.25
CA ASP A 83 -0.95 -2.77 -10.14
C ASP A 83 -1.44 -1.32 -9.94
N ILE A 84 -1.67 -0.92 -8.69
CA ILE A 84 -2.13 0.43 -8.37
C ILE A 84 -1.08 1.47 -8.81
N VAL A 85 0.19 1.24 -8.49
CA VAL A 85 1.28 2.16 -8.82
C VAL A 85 1.47 2.26 -10.33
N GLU A 86 1.39 1.17 -11.07
CA GLU A 86 1.54 1.17 -12.53
C GLU A 86 0.36 1.80 -13.25
N SER A 87 -0.86 1.56 -12.75
CA SER A 87 -2.09 1.98 -13.41
C SER A 87 -2.49 3.43 -13.13
N TYR A 88 -2.17 3.93 -11.92
CA TYR A 88 -2.74 5.19 -11.41
C TYR A 88 -1.70 6.21 -10.95
N SER A 89 -0.41 5.93 -11.11
CA SER A 89 0.60 6.86 -10.64
C SER A 89 1.56 7.30 -11.72
N ASP A 90 2.02 8.51 -11.57
CA ASP A 90 3.15 9.09 -12.31
C ASP A 90 4.50 8.65 -11.69
N LYS A 91 5.58 9.34 -12.05
CA LYS A 91 6.95 9.03 -11.62
C LYS A 91 7.23 9.26 -10.14
N LYS A 92 6.36 10.00 -9.46
CA LYS A 92 6.50 10.37 -8.04
C LYS A 92 5.28 9.94 -7.26
N ILE A 93 5.49 9.29 -6.12
CA ILE A 93 4.44 8.82 -5.23
C ILE A 93 4.72 9.35 -3.83
N TYR A 94 3.68 9.79 -3.15
CA TYR A 94 3.74 10.18 -1.75
C TYR A 94 2.83 9.28 -0.93
N ASP A 95 3.39 8.61 0.07
CA ASP A 95 2.66 7.78 1.01
C ASP A 95 2.84 8.31 2.44
N PRO A 96 1.83 8.99 3.00
CA PRO A 96 1.92 9.56 4.34
C PRO A 96 1.75 8.53 5.47
N PHE A 97 1.49 7.26 5.14
CA PHE A 97 1.23 6.19 6.11
C PHE A 97 1.92 4.89 5.67
N MET A 98 3.24 4.92 5.60
CA MET A 98 4.03 3.86 4.95
C MET A 98 3.89 2.48 5.59
N GLY A 99 3.63 2.39 6.90
CA GLY A 99 3.55 1.12 7.61
C GLY A 99 4.81 0.28 7.41
N SER A 100 4.69 -0.89 6.79
CA SER A 100 5.84 -1.75 6.47
C SER A 100 6.57 -1.40 5.17
N GLY A 101 6.25 -0.30 4.50
CA GLY A 101 6.93 0.18 3.30
C GLY A 101 6.58 -0.53 2.00
N THR A 102 5.39 -1.10 1.88
CA THR A 102 4.99 -1.83 0.65
C THR A 102 4.97 -0.90 -0.57
N THR A 103 4.50 0.34 -0.41
CA THR A 103 4.52 1.36 -1.46
C THR A 103 5.94 1.67 -1.92
N LEU A 104 6.90 1.78 -1.00
CA LEU A 104 8.30 2.03 -1.33
C LEU A 104 8.89 0.91 -2.21
N ILE A 105 8.64 -0.33 -1.84
CA ILE A 105 9.12 -1.49 -2.63
C ILE A 105 8.44 -1.55 -4.00
N ALA A 106 7.15 -1.22 -4.09
CA ALA A 106 6.45 -1.14 -5.37
C ALA A 106 7.06 -0.06 -6.28
N CYS A 107 7.40 1.10 -5.71
CA CYS A 107 8.06 2.18 -6.43
C CYS A 107 9.45 1.78 -6.94
N GLU A 108 10.28 1.13 -6.13
CA GLU A 108 11.59 0.62 -6.55
C GLU A 108 11.45 -0.37 -7.70
N LYS A 109 10.51 -1.32 -7.63
CA LYS A 109 10.25 -2.30 -8.69
C LYS A 109 9.81 -1.65 -10.01
N THR A 110 9.12 -0.53 -9.95
CA THR A 110 8.55 0.17 -11.11
C THR A 110 9.35 1.40 -11.53
N ASN A 111 10.55 1.58 -10.97
CA ASN A 111 11.45 2.72 -11.24
C ASN A 111 10.77 4.10 -11.00
N ARG A 112 10.04 4.21 -9.89
CA ARG A 112 9.37 5.43 -9.43
C ARG A 112 10.00 5.96 -8.15
N LYS A 113 9.89 7.27 -7.92
CA LYS A 113 10.34 7.89 -6.67
C LYS A 113 9.22 7.83 -5.64
N CYS A 114 9.53 7.29 -4.47
CA CYS A 114 8.63 7.31 -3.32
C CYS A 114 9.09 8.33 -2.30
N TYR A 115 8.14 9.12 -1.82
CA TYR A 115 8.28 9.97 -0.65
C TYR A 115 7.31 9.45 0.39
N GLY A 116 7.79 9.16 1.58
CA GLY A 116 6.94 8.55 2.59
C GLY A 116 7.13 9.13 3.97
N MET A 117 6.11 8.98 4.79
CA MET A 117 6.14 9.29 6.21
C MET A 117 5.67 8.08 7.01
N GLU A 118 6.29 7.89 8.17
CA GLU A 118 5.88 6.91 9.16
C GLU A 118 6.09 7.50 10.55
N LEU A 119 5.08 7.37 11.39
CA LEU A 119 5.10 7.95 12.74
C LEU A 119 5.79 7.03 13.75
N ASP A 120 5.66 5.72 13.57
CA ASP A 120 6.21 4.73 14.48
C ASP A 120 7.69 4.46 14.16
N PRO A 121 8.64 4.77 15.07
CA PRO A 121 10.06 4.52 14.85
C PRO A 121 10.39 3.07 14.54
N HIS A 122 9.66 2.12 15.14
CA HIS A 122 9.84 0.70 14.85
C HIS A 122 9.54 0.38 13.38
N TYR A 123 8.45 0.93 12.83
CA TYR A 123 8.16 0.76 11.40
C TYR A 123 9.13 1.51 10.50
N CYS A 124 9.69 2.63 10.93
CA CYS A 124 10.78 3.28 10.19
C CYS A 124 11.97 2.32 10.00
N ASP A 125 12.38 1.63 11.07
CA ASP A 125 13.46 0.64 11.00
C ASP A 125 13.10 -0.56 10.10
N VAL A 126 11.84 -1.02 10.16
CA VAL A 126 11.33 -2.09 9.28
C VAL A 126 11.39 -1.67 7.81
N ILE A 127 10.97 -0.45 7.49
CA ILE A 127 11.00 0.10 6.13
C ILE A 127 12.44 0.13 5.60
N ILE A 128 13.36 0.69 6.37
CA ILE A 128 14.77 0.83 6.00
C ILE A 128 15.37 -0.55 5.73
N LYS A 129 15.27 -1.46 6.70
CA LYS A 129 15.80 -2.82 6.59
C LYS A 129 15.24 -3.56 5.38
N ARG A 130 13.93 -3.46 5.15
CA ARG A 130 13.26 -4.10 4.02
C ARG A 130 13.74 -3.53 2.68
N TRP A 131 13.92 -2.22 2.60
CA TRP A 131 14.42 -1.56 1.41
C TRP A 131 15.88 -1.92 1.12
N GLU A 132 16.75 -1.94 2.15
CA GLU A 132 18.14 -2.36 2.02
C GLU A 132 18.27 -3.81 1.55
N GLN A 133 17.48 -4.72 2.13
CA GLN A 133 17.44 -6.12 1.72
C GLN A 133 16.97 -6.29 0.28
N PHE A 134 15.99 -5.50 -0.14
CA PHE A 134 15.45 -5.58 -1.49
C PHE A 134 16.41 -5.00 -2.55
N THR A 135 17.03 -3.87 -2.25
CA THR A 135 17.86 -3.13 -3.22
C THR A 135 19.33 -3.49 -3.19
N GLY A 136 19.81 -4.07 -2.10
CA GLY A 136 21.26 -4.25 -1.83
C GLY A 136 21.99 -2.94 -1.53
N LYS A 137 21.29 -1.82 -1.37
CA LYS A 137 21.86 -0.50 -1.07
C LYS A 137 21.80 -0.23 0.43
N VAL A 138 22.58 0.72 0.89
CA VAL A 138 22.58 1.20 2.28
C VAL A 138 21.80 2.51 2.35
N ALA A 139 20.84 2.59 3.29
CA ALA A 139 20.08 3.81 3.56
C ALA A 139 21.01 4.89 4.16
N LYS A 140 20.67 6.15 3.90
CA LYS A 140 21.42 7.30 4.37
C LYS A 140 20.55 8.17 5.26
N LEU A 141 21.07 8.59 6.41
CA LEU A 141 20.46 9.60 7.25
C LEU A 141 21.02 10.97 6.82
N ASP A 142 20.13 11.89 6.45
CA ASP A 142 20.51 13.24 5.97
C ASP A 142 21.59 13.23 4.88
N GLY A 143 21.52 12.23 3.96
CA GLY A 143 22.48 12.04 2.89
C GLY A 143 23.80 11.41 3.29
N LYS A 144 24.01 11.11 4.57
CA LYS A 144 25.21 10.44 5.09
C LYS A 144 24.94 8.95 5.35
N THR A 145 25.89 8.11 4.98
CA THR A 145 25.86 6.69 5.36
C THR A 145 26.07 6.60 6.87
N LYS A 146 25.25 5.80 7.56
CA LYS A 146 25.46 5.53 8.98
C LYS A 146 26.79 4.80 9.13
N GLU A 147 27.77 5.42 9.76
CA GLU A 147 28.96 4.72 10.22
C GLU A 147 28.53 3.79 11.35
N ILE A 148 28.75 2.49 11.18
CA ILE A 148 28.49 1.44 12.17
C ILE A 148 29.70 1.34 13.07
#